data_e250775af25289f237b691b530ee791a
#
_entry.id   e250775af25289f237b691b530ee791a
#
_cell.length_a   1.000
_cell.length_b   1.000
_cell.length_c   1.000
_cell.angle_alpha   90.00
_cell.angle_beta   90.00
_cell.angle_gamma   90.00
#
_symmetry.space_group_name_H-M   'P 1'
#
loop_
_entity.id
_entity.type
_entity.pdbx_description
1 polymer ?
#
loop_
_entity_poly.entity_id
_entity_poly.type
_entity_poly.pdbx_seq_one_letter_code
_entity_poly.pdbx_strand_id
1 'polypeptide(L)'
;MVETTVEALLEKAYDSLKTGAGQTALDEARAALETALGLDPQCAEVVFALKCVQWWQDRLQKLEDFQESFDQGGYVLSQWKGFYSFLDRINGGGTPDFDTCLYAVRRFVFSAALGFFKNVLGDGENQHDPGILLQVGRCYKGIGSYDLALKYLEQARRFKREDGETLSELADVNALLEETKMAKVLFREAFFVNPQSANLRSMESEMIVRLRDRVAELGFSGPELLEWMPIYGCLFGVFSIKRELKPVELGRLKQSIFTLENELRSCPDMVAILKPRLINRYFWLIDHYENTLADPGLIEETMLKIKIIDPVIYERYIR
;
A
#
# COMPACT_ATOMS: atom_id res chain seq x y z
N MET A 1 10.42 -12.41 45.06
CA MET A 1 11.00 -11.54 44.01
C MET A 1 10.83 -12.33 42.75
N VAL A 2 10.08 -11.80 41.77
CA VAL A 2 9.97 -12.44 40.44
C VAL A 2 11.35 -12.31 39.82
N GLU A 3 11.94 -13.42 39.42
CA GLU A 3 13.21 -13.42 38.70
C GLU A 3 13.02 -12.65 37.40
N THR A 4 13.73 -11.54 37.23
CA THR A 4 13.61 -10.70 36.04
C THR A 4 14.38 -11.38 34.92
N THR A 5 13.68 -12.06 34.03
CA THR A 5 14.25 -12.74 32.87
C THR A 5 14.36 -11.82 31.67
N VAL A 6 15.18 -12.20 30.68
CA VAL A 6 15.31 -11.47 29.40
C VAL A 6 13.95 -11.39 28.68
N GLU A 7 13.19 -12.50 28.68
CA GLU A 7 11.87 -12.57 28.06
C GLU A 7 10.88 -11.57 28.70
N ALA A 8 10.83 -11.49 30.03
CA ALA A 8 9.96 -10.57 30.74
C ALA A 8 10.31 -9.09 30.45
N LEU A 9 11.60 -8.79 30.24
CA LEU A 9 12.05 -7.45 29.88
C LEU A 9 11.77 -7.11 28.41
N LEU A 10 11.89 -8.07 27.48
CA LEU A 10 11.44 -7.92 26.10
C LEU A 10 9.95 -7.66 26.03
N GLU A 11 9.13 -8.46 26.73
CA GLU A 11 7.69 -8.28 26.80
C GLU A 11 7.32 -6.88 27.34
N LYS A 12 7.97 -6.45 28.43
CA LYS A 12 7.79 -5.10 28.97
C LYS A 12 8.13 -4.01 27.97
N ALA A 13 9.25 -4.13 27.24
CA ALA A 13 9.64 -3.18 26.22
C ALA A 13 8.63 -3.11 25.07
N TYR A 14 8.16 -4.26 24.60
CA TYR A 14 7.17 -4.32 23.56
C TYR A 14 5.79 -3.81 23.98
N ASP A 15 5.40 -4.01 25.23
CA ASP A 15 4.16 -3.47 25.77
C ASP A 15 4.23 -1.94 25.93
N SER A 16 5.36 -1.39 26.35
CA SER A 16 5.56 0.08 26.36
C SER A 16 5.41 0.66 24.94
N LEU A 17 5.93 0.00 23.90
CA LEU A 17 5.74 0.43 22.51
C LEU A 17 4.29 0.29 22.03
N LYS A 18 3.58 -0.78 22.41
CA LYS A 18 2.21 -1.03 21.94
C LYS A 18 1.18 -0.12 22.59
N THR A 19 1.38 0.28 23.84
CA THR A 19 0.40 0.98 24.66
C THR A 19 0.78 2.43 24.95
N GLY A 20 2.07 2.74 24.92
CA GLY A 20 2.60 4.07 25.21
C GLY A 20 2.54 5.03 24.03
N ALA A 21 2.92 6.27 24.26
CA ALA A 21 2.95 7.30 23.24
C ALA A 21 4.22 8.17 23.33
N GLY A 22 4.67 8.66 22.17
CA GLY A 22 5.75 9.63 22.07
C GLY A 22 7.10 9.14 22.59
N GLN A 23 7.96 10.08 22.98
CA GLN A 23 9.32 9.80 23.42
C GLN A 23 9.38 8.95 24.69
N THR A 24 8.45 9.15 25.62
CA THR A 24 8.40 8.42 26.91
C THR A 24 8.30 6.90 26.69
N ALA A 25 7.47 6.45 25.75
CA ALA A 25 7.33 5.02 25.46
C ALA A 25 8.63 4.41 24.90
N LEU A 26 9.35 5.15 24.09
CA LEU A 26 10.66 4.72 23.55
C LEU A 26 11.71 4.68 24.67
N ASP A 27 11.70 5.63 25.59
CA ASP A 27 12.66 5.67 26.71
C ASP A 27 12.41 4.53 27.68
N GLU A 28 11.15 4.21 27.99
CA GLU A 28 10.78 3.04 28.81
C GLU A 28 11.18 1.72 28.13
N ALA A 29 10.88 1.58 26.85
CA ALA A 29 11.26 0.40 26.08
C ALA A 29 12.79 0.23 26.05
N ARG A 30 13.53 1.31 25.83
CA ARG A 30 15.00 1.31 25.84
C ARG A 30 15.55 0.90 27.18
N ALA A 31 15.06 1.46 28.29
CA ALA A 31 15.51 1.11 29.63
C ALA A 31 15.32 -0.37 29.97
N ALA A 32 14.18 -0.95 29.56
CA ALA A 32 13.92 -2.38 29.72
C ALA A 32 14.89 -3.22 28.87
N LEU A 33 15.14 -2.84 27.62
CA LEU A 33 16.05 -3.54 26.72
C LEU A 33 17.52 -3.43 27.14
N GLU A 34 17.97 -2.28 27.67
CA GLU A 34 19.31 -2.11 28.22
C GLU A 34 19.52 -2.97 29.46
N THR A 35 18.47 -3.13 30.29
CA THR A 35 18.51 -4.05 31.43
C THR A 35 18.60 -5.51 30.95
N ALA A 36 17.85 -5.90 29.91
CA ALA A 36 17.91 -7.23 29.31
C ALA A 36 19.28 -7.52 28.68
N LEU A 37 19.89 -6.52 28.02
CA LEU A 37 21.25 -6.64 27.47
C LEU A 37 22.30 -6.85 28.56
N GLY A 38 22.10 -6.26 29.73
CA GLY A 38 22.96 -6.48 30.90
C GLY A 38 22.88 -7.92 31.44
N LEU A 39 21.74 -8.60 31.27
CA LEU A 39 21.55 -10.01 31.65
C LEU A 39 22.14 -10.99 30.61
N ASP A 40 21.89 -10.72 29.35
CA ASP A 40 22.42 -11.50 28.22
C ASP A 40 22.90 -10.59 27.08
N PRO A 41 24.19 -10.26 27.04
CA PRO A 41 24.77 -9.40 26.00
C PRO A 41 24.76 -10.02 24.59
N GLN A 42 24.52 -11.34 24.48
CA GLN A 42 24.52 -12.05 23.20
C GLN A 42 23.10 -12.29 22.65
N CYS A 43 22.05 -11.89 23.37
CA CYS A 43 20.68 -12.04 22.89
C CYS A 43 20.45 -11.19 21.63
N ALA A 44 20.36 -11.86 20.48
CA ALA A 44 20.21 -11.20 19.18
C ALA A 44 18.95 -10.35 19.08
N GLU A 45 17.84 -10.80 19.69
CA GLU A 45 16.57 -10.06 19.70
C GLU A 45 16.66 -8.77 20.49
N VAL A 46 17.32 -8.76 21.65
CA VAL A 46 17.53 -7.55 22.46
C VAL A 46 18.38 -6.53 21.70
N VAL A 47 19.46 -6.97 21.07
CA VAL A 47 20.34 -6.11 20.25
C VAL A 47 19.58 -5.52 19.07
N PHE A 48 18.75 -6.33 18.40
CA PHE A 48 17.91 -5.89 17.28
C PHE A 48 16.88 -4.86 17.74
N ALA A 49 16.14 -5.15 18.81
CA ALA A 49 15.13 -4.27 19.37
C ALA A 49 15.70 -2.91 19.80
N LEU A 50 16.86 -2.90 20.46
CA LEU A 50 17.58 -1.69 20.82
C LEU A 50 17.92 -0.82 19.60
N LYS A 51 18.43 -1.43 18.54
CA LYS A 51 18.70 -0.70 17.28
C LYS A 51 17.44 -0.07 16.69
N CYS A 52 16.31 -0.80 16.72
CA CYS A 52 15.03 -0.29 16.24
C CYS A 52 14.54 0.89 17.09
N VAL A 53 14.56 0.74 18.42
CA VAL A 53 14.12 1.81 19.35
C VAL A 53 14.99 3.05 19.19
N GLN A 54 16.32 2.90 19.16
CA GLN A 54 17.24 4.02 18.98
C GLN A 54 17.03 4.72 17.63
N TRP A 55 16.81 3.96 16.57
CA TRP A 55 16.53 4.52 15.25
C TRP A 55 15.29 5.44 15.27
N TRP A 56 14.25 5.05 16.00
CA TRP A 56 13.04 5.85 16.14
C TRP A 56 13.21 7.03 17.11
N GLN A 57 13.95 6.87 18.20
CA GLN A 57 14.27 7.99 19.11
C GLN A 57 14.93 9.16 18.36
N ASP A 58 15.95 8.86 17.55
CA ASP A 58 16.67 9.87 16.77
C ASP A 58 15.76 10.63 15.78
N ARG A 59 14.69 9.99 15.32
CA ARG A 59 13.76 10.62 14.37
C ARG A 59 12.65 11.39 15.04
N LEU A 60 12.11 10.88 16.13
CA LEU A 60 11.05 11.59 16.85
C LEU A 60 11.55 12.89 17.49
N GLN A 61 12.84 13.01 17.81
CA GLN A 61 13.43 14.29 18.24
C GLN A 61 13.27 15.39 17.20
N LYS A 62 13.24 15.05 15.91
CA LYS A 62 13.04 16.03 14.83
C LYS A 62 11.58 16.50 14.68
N LEU A 63 10.65 15.93 15.42
CA LEU A 63 9.25 16.40 15.42
C LEU A 63 9.12 17.82 15.97
N GLU A 64 10.04 18.27 16.80
CA GLU A 64 10.09 19.64 17.32
C GLU A 64 10.33 20.68 16.21
N ASP A 65 10.89 20.26 15.07
CA ASP A 65 11.11 21.11 13.90
C ASP A 65 9.80 21.44 13.14
N PHE A 66 8.73 20.70 13.39
CA PHE A 66 7.43 20.84 12.71
C PHE A 66 6.40 21.51 13.63
N GLN A 67 5.78 22.58 13.15
CA GLN A 67 4.74 23.31 13.89
C GLN A 67 3.34 22.70 13.74
N GLU A 68 3.03 22.19 12.55
CA GLU A 68 1.71 21.69 12.20
C GLU A 68 1.59 20.18 12.45
N SER A 69 0.50 19.76 13.11
CA SER A 69 0.27 18.33 13.39
C SER A 69 0.17 17.49 12.14
N PHE A 70 -0.33 18.05 11.02
CA PHE A 70 -0.37 17.32 9.74
C PHE A 70 1.04 16.97 9.26
N ASP A 71 1.97 17.91 9.30
CA ASP A 71 3.35 17.72 8.88
C ASP A 71 4.09 16.76 9.82
N GLN A 72 3.83 16.82 11.12
CA GLN A 72 4.37 15.87 12.09
C GLN A 72 3.93 14.43 11.76
N GLY A 73 2.64 14.20 11.53
CA GLY A 73 2.12 12.90 11.12
C GLY A 73 2.70 12.42 9.79
N GLY A 74 2.78 13.32 8.81
CA GLY A 74 3.39 13.07 7.50
C GLY A 74 4.86 12.70 7.60
N TYR A 75 5.62 13.39 8.43
CA TYR A 75 7.01 13.09 8.71
C TYR A 75 7.17 11.68 9.29
N VAL A 76 6.40 11.32 10.33
CA VAL A 76 6.46 9.99 10.97
C VAL A 76 6.21 8.89 9.92
N LEU A 77 5.16 9.02 9.09
CA LEU A 77 4.86 8.04 8.03
C LEU A 77 5.94 8.00 6.93
N SER A 78 6.57 9.13 6.63
CA SER A 78 7.69 9.16 5.67
C SER A 78 8.90 8.39 6.19
N GLN A 79 9.18 8.49 7.50
CA GLN A 79 10.27 7.76 8.14
C GLN A 79 10.03 6.24 8.14
N TRP A 80 8.78 5.78 8.17
CA TRP A 80 8.46 4.36 8.06
C TRP A 80 9.03 3.70 6.79
N LYS A 81 9.03 4.44 5.67
CA LYS A 81 9.70 3.97 4.42
C LYS A 81 11.21 3.82 4.59
N GLY A 82 11.84 4.77 5.30
CA GLY A 82 13.27 4.72 5.60
C GLY A 82 13.65 3.60 6.57
N PHE A 83 12.71 3.22 7.46
CA PHE A 83 12.91 2.15 8.40
C PHE A 83 13.11 0.79 7.73
N TYR A 84 12.39 0.48 6.65
CA TYR A 84 12.64 -0.74 5.87
C TYR A 84 14.07 -0.80 5.32
N SER A 85 14.58 0.32 4.77
CA SER A 85 15.96 0.38 4.29
C SER A 85 17.01 0.27 5.41
N PHE A 86 16.65 0.68 6.63
CA PHE A 86 17.47 0.46 7.80
C PHE A 86 17.48 -1.02 8.20
N LEU A 87 16.30 -1.68 8.22
CA LEU A 87 16.18 -3.11 8.51
C LEU A 87 17.00 -3.94 7.53
N ASP A 88 16.93 -3.67 6.23
CA ASP A 88 17.71 -4.37 5.20
C ASP A 88 19.22 -4.31 5.49
N ARG A 89 19.71 -3.17 5.97
CA ARG A 89 21.12 -2.97 6.29
C ARG A 89 21.57 -3.72 7.54
N ILE A 90 20.76 -3.74 8.60
CA ILE A 90 21.16 -4.40 9.86
C ILE A 90 21.01 -5.90 9.80
N ASN A 91 20.22 -6.43 8.85
CA ASN A 91 19.94 -7.86 8.70
C ASN A 91 20.82 -8.55 7.66
N GLY A 92 21.71 -7.82 6.98
CA GLY A 92 22.59 -8.39 5.96
C GLY A 92 21.86 -9.09 4.81
N GLY A 93 20.59 -8.70 4.53
CA GLY A 93 19.75 -9.31 3.51
C GLY A 93 18.93 -10.52 3.95
N GLY A 94 19.02 -10.95 5.22
CA GLY A 94 18.14 -11.94 5.82
C GLY A 94 16.99 -11.28 6.59
N THR A 95 15.80 -11.86 6.57
CA THR A 95 14.72 -11.46 7.48
C THR A 95 15.00 -12.02 8.87
N PRO A 96 15.20 -11.19 9.91
CA PRO A 96 15.26 -11.72 11.25
C PRO A 96 13.87 -12.19 11.65
N ASP A 97 13.80 -13.28 12.35
CA ASP A 97 12.58 -13.85 12.91
C ASP A 97 12.16 -13.09 14.19
N PHE A 98 12.09 -11.73 14.09
CA PHE A 98 11.75 -10.86 15.22
C PHE A 98 10.41 -10.13 14.96
N ASP A 99 9.43 -10.88 14.49
CA ASP A 99 8.10 -10.36 14.14
C ASP A 99 7.42 -9.63 15.29
N THR A 100 7.60 -10.10 16.53
CA THR A 100 7.04 -9.46 17.72
C THR A 100 7.59 -8.05 17.93
N CYS A 101 8.90 -7.86 17.76
CA CYS A 101 9.55 -6.57 17.83
C CYS A 101 9.03 -5.64 16.72
N LEU A 102 9.03 -6.11 15.48
CA LEU A 102 8.56 -5.34 14.34
C LEU A 102 7.09 -4.94 14.46
N TYR A 103 6.25 -5.83 14.96
CA TYR A 103 4.86 -5.53 15.25
C TYR A 103 4.70 -4.44 16.32
N ALA A 104 5.47 -4.51 17.42
CA ALA A 104 5.42 -3.51 18.48
C ALA A 104 5.87 -2.13 17.98
N VAL A 105 6.98 -2.07 17.25
CA VAL A 105 7.49 -0.84 16.62
C VAL A 105 6.48 -0.27 15.62
N ARG A 106 5.93 -1.11 14.76
CA ARG A 106 4.91 -0.70 13.80
C ARG A 106 3.70 -0.08 14.50
N ARG A 107 3.17 -0.76 15.50
CA ARG A 107 2.03 -0.28 16.26
C ARG A 107 2.31 1.06 16.92
N PHE A 108 3.49 1.24 17.52
CA PHE A 108 3.95 2.49 18.08
C PHE A 108 3.94 3.63 17.05
N VAL A 109 4.59 3.42 15.92
CA VAL A 109 4.75 4.44 14.86
C VAL A 109 3.42 4.88 14.29
N PHE A 110 2.55 3.93 13.93
CA PHE A 110 1.25 4.26 13.35
C PHE A 110 0.29 4.85 14.40
N SER A 111 0.41 4.50 15.69
CA SER A 111 -0.34 5.16 16.77
C SER A 111 0.10 6.59 16.99
N ALA A 112 1.41 6.88 16.93
CA ALA A 112 1.95 8.23 17.03
C ALA A 112 1.46 9.10 15.86
N ALA A 113 1.57 8.61 14.62
CA ALA A 113 1.07 9.32 13.45
C ALA A 113 -0.44 9.56 13.52
N LEU A 114 -1.21 8.56 13.97
CA LEU A 114 -2.66 8.67 14.15
C LEU A 114 -3.02 9.81 15.12
N GLY A 115 -2.28 9.96 16.20
CA GLY A 115 -2.49 11.05 17.17
C GLY A 115 -2.42 12.42 16.50
N PHE A 116 -1.39 12.66 15.69
CA PHE A 116 -1.24 13.91 14.94
C PHE A 116 -2.37 14.16 13.95
N PHE A 117 -2.72 13.17 13.12
CA PHE A 117 -3.81 13.35 12.16
C PHE A 117 -5.18 13.51 12.82
N LYS A 118 -5.42 12.88 13.97
CA LYS A 118 -6.65 13.08 14.75
C LYS A 118 -6.78 14.48 15.31
N ASN A 119 -5.69 15.10 15.73
CA ASN A 119 -5.70 16.48 16.17
C ASN A 119 -6.19 17.40 15.04
N VAL A 120 -5.66 17.20 13.82
CA VAL A 120 -6.09 17.97 12.63
C VAL A 120 -7.54 17.68 12.26
N LEU A 121 -7.97 16.42 12.34
CA LEU A 121 -9.35 16.03 12.04
C LEU A 121 -10.36 16.58 13.07
N GLY A 122 -9.93 16.80 14.31
CA GLY A 122 -10.75 17.39 15.38
C GLY A 122 -11.07 18.86 15.18
N ASP A 123 -10.28 19.56 14.40
CA ASP A 123 -10.51 20.97 14.04
C ASP A 123 -11.62 21.02 12.98
N GLY A 124 -12.85 21.27 13.40
CA GLY A 124 -14.12 21.14 12.66
C GLY A 124 -14.12 21.43 11.17
N GLU A 125 -13.20 22.24 10.64
CA GLU A 125 -13.06 22.54 9.21
C GLU A 125 -12.49 21.37 8.39
N ASN A 126 -11.70 20.49 9.01
CA ASN A 126 -10.96 19.43 8.35
C ASN A 126 -11.64 18.05 8.40
N GLN A 127 -12.82 17.92 9.00
CA GLN A 127 -13.52 16.64 9.21
C GLN A 127 -13.82 15.86 7.92
N HIS A 128 -13.80 16.56 6.79
CA HIS A 128 -14.16 16.01 5.48
C HIS A 128 -13.01 16.06 4.48
N ASP A 129 -11.79 16.41 4.90
CA ASP A 129 -10.64 16.41 4.02
C ASP A 129 -10.25 14.97 3.65
N PRO A 130 -10.32 14.59 2.35
CA PRO A 130 -10.05 13.22 1.94
C PRO A 130 -8.59 12.82 2.13
N GLY A 131 -7.65 13.76 2.12
CA GLY A 131 -6.24 13.49 2.37
C GLY A 131 -5.98 13.11 3.82
N ILE A 132 -6.58 13.84 4.76
CA ILE A 132 -6.46 13.54 6.20
C ILE A 132 -7.16 12.21 6.51
N LEU A 133 -8.37 12.01 5.99
CA LEU A 133 -9.13 10.76 6.17
C LEU A 133 -8.35 9.54 5.63
N LEU A 134 -7.66 9.69 4.50
CA LEU A 134 -6.77 8.66 3.94
C LEU A 134 -5.62 8.34 4.91
N GLN A 135 -4.94 9.34 5.46
CA GLN A 135 -3.85 9.11 6.40
C GLN A 135 -4.33 8.46 7.70
N VAL A 136 -5.48 8.88 8.23
CA VAL A 136 -6.11 8.23 9.40
C VAL A 136 -6.44 6.76 9.11
N GLY A 137 -7.01 6.48 7.93
CA GLY A 137 -7.29 5.10 7.50
C GLY A 137 -6.02 4.24 7.41
N ARG A 138 -4.94 4.78 6.86
CA ARG A 138 -3.61 4.14 6.81
C ARG A 138 -3.05 3.85 8.20
N CYS A 139 -3.18 4.80 9.11
CA CYS A 139 -2.72 4.61 10.47
C CYS A 139 -3.50 3.48 11.16
N TYR A 140 -4.81 3.44 11.02
CA TYR A 140 -5.61 2.35 11.57
C TYR A 140 -5.26 1.00 10.95
N LYS A 141 -5.00 0.93 9.63
CA LYS A 141 -4.48 -0.28 8.97
C LYS A 141 -3.15 -0.70 9.58
N GLY A 142 -2.21 0.25 9.74
CA GLY A 142 -0.90 0.01 10.36
C GLY A 142 -0.95 -0.50 11.79
N ILE A 143 -1.98 -0.13 12.56
CA ILE A 143 -2.23 -0.60 13.93
C ILE A 143 -2.90 -1.99 13.94
N GLY A 144 -3.49 -2.43 12.81
CA GLY A 144 -4.27 -3.65 12.71
C GLY A 144 -5.76 -3.47 13.02
N SER A 145 -6.26 -2.23 13.10
CA SER A 145 -7.67 -1.90 13.34
C SER A 145 -8.42 -1.75 12.01
N TYR A 146 -8.59 -2.86 11.28
CA TYR A 146 -9.06 -2.86 9.89
C TYR A 146 -10.49 -2.32 9.73
N ASP A 147 -11.40 -2.55 10.67
CA ASP A 147 -12.76 -1.99 10.62
C ASP A 147 -12.76 -0.45 10.68
N LEU A 148 -11.89 0.13 11.53
CA LEU A 148 -11.73 1.57 11.60
C LEU A 148 -11.03 2.10 10.35
N ALA A 149 -10.01 1.39 9.84
CA ALA A 149 -9.37 1.73 8.58
C ALA A 149 -10.39 1.78 7.44
N LEU A 150 -11.23 0.74 7.30
CA LEU A 150 -12.30 0.67 6.31
C LEU A 150 -13.23 1.89 6.42
N LYS A 151 -13.69 2.20 7.64
CA LYS A 151 -14.60 3.34 7.88
C LYS A 151 -14.02 4.67 7.38
N TYR A 152 -12.77 4.98 7.71
CA TYR A 152 -12.15 6.25 7.33
C TYR A 152 -11.78 6.30 5.84
N LEU A 153 -11.33 5.21 5.26
CA LEU A 153 -11.04 5.12 3.82
C LEU A 153 -12.33 5.22 2.97
N GLU A 154 -13.44 4.64 3.42
CA GLU A 154 -14.72 4.84 2.74
C GLU A 154 -15.21 6.29 2.80
N GLN A 155 -14.97 6.98 3.93
CA GLN A 155 -15.24 8.41 4.02
C GLN A 155 -14.36 9.20 3.04
N ALA A 156 -13.05 8.94 2.98
CA ALA A 156 -12.15 9.57 2.01
C ALA A 156 -12.66 9.39 0.58
N ARG A 157 -13.05 8.16 0.20
CA ARG A 157 -13.63 7.83 -1.12
C ARG A 157 -14.91 8.61 -1.44
N ARG A 158 -15.76 8.89 -0.45
CA ARG A 158 -17.01 9.66 -0.67
C ARG A 158 -16.71 11.09 -1.14
N PHE A 159 -15.65 11.70 -0.64
CA PHE A 159 -15.24 13.06 -1.02
C PHE A 159 -14.35 13.09 -2.27
N LYS A 160 -13.55 12.03 -2.51
CA LYS A 160 -12.68 11.91 -3.69
C LYS A 160 -12.81 10.53 -4.31
N ARG A 161 -13.78 10.37 -5.20
CA ARG A 161 -14.17 9.06 -5.76
C ARG A 161 -13.13 8.43 -6.66
N GLU A 162 -12.46 9.22 -7.48
CA GLU A 162 -11.48 8.78 -8.47
C GLU A 162 -10.05 9.06 -7.96
N ASP A 163 -9.73 8.53 -6.77
CA ASP A 163 -8.42 8.62 -6.17
C ASP A 163 -7.78 7.22 -6.06
N GLY A 164 -6.81 6.93 -6.94
CA GLY A 164 -6.18 5.61 -7.01
C GLY A 164 -5.46 5.22 -5.72
N GLU A 165 -4.96 6.19 -4.96
CA GLU A 165 -4.30 5.95 -3.68
C GLU A 165 -5.30 5.48 -2.62
N THR A 166 -6.42 6.19 -2.46
CA THR A 166 -7.51 5.79 -1.55
C THR A 166 -8.13 4.45 -1.96
N LEU A 167 -8.36 4.25 -3.27
CA LEU A 167 -8.92 3.00 -3.78
C LEU A 167 -8.01 1.79 -3.51
N SER A 168 -6.70 1.94 -3.67
CA SER A 168 -5.75 0.86 -3.42
C SER A 168 -5.64 0.51 -1.93
N GLU A 169 -5.63 1.50 -1.04
CA GLU A 169 -5.65 1.28 0.41
C GLU A 169 -6.97 0.62 0.85
N LEU A 170 -8.10 1.07 0.29
CA LEU A 170 -9.40 0.50 0.57
C LEU A 170 -9.51 -0.95 0.07
N ALA A 171 -8.90 -1.24 -1.09
CA ALA A 171 -8.83 -2.60 -1.63
C ALA A 171 -8.04 -3.54 -0.72
N ASP A 172 -6.88 -3.07 -0.24
CA ASP A 172 -6.02 -3.84 0.66
C ASP A 172 -6.72 -4.16 1.99
N VAL A 173 -7.37 -3.14 2.60
CA VAL A 173 -8.14 -3.34 3.84
C VAL A 173 -9.30 -4.31 3.64
N ASN A 174 -10.04 -4.24 2.51
CA ASN A 174 -11.10 -5.22 2.23
C ASN A 174 -10.53 -6.64 2.09
N ALA A 175 -9.35 -6.79 1.48
CA ALA A 175 -8.71 -8.10 1.38
C ALA A 175 -8.26 -8.64 2.75
N LEU A 176 -7.77 -7.77 3.65
CA LEU A 176 -7.40 -8.12 5.04
C LEU A 176 -8.62 -8.47 5.90
N LEU A 177 -9.80 -7.96 5.56
CA LEU A 177 -11.09 -8.32 6.16
C LEU A 177 -11.78 -9.51 5.46
N GLU A 178 -11.06 -10.22 4.57
CA GLU A 178 -11.57 -11.36 3.80
C GLU A 178 -12.69 -11.02 2.79
N GLU A 179 -12.99 -9.73 2.58
CA GLU A 179 -13.94 -9.23 1.59
C GLU A 179 -13.34 -9.28 0.18
N THR A 180 -12.92 -10.48 -0.25
CA THR A 180 -12.13 -10.73 -1.45
C THR A 180 -12.78 -10.17 -2.73
N LYS A 181 -14.10 -10.25 -2.86
CA LYS A 181 -14.80 -9.75 -4.06
C LYS A 181 -14.67 -8.24 -4.17
N MET A 182 -14.89 -7.52 -3.06
CA MET A 182 -14.77 -6.07 -3.02
C MET A 182 -13.31 -5.64 -3.25
N ALA A 183 -12.37 -6.31 -2.63
CA ALA A 183 -10.93 -6.06 -2.82
C ALA A 183 -10.53 -6.13 -4.29
N LYS A 184 -10.95 -7.17 -5.03
CA LYS A 184 -10.65 -7.35 -6.47
C LYS A 184 -11.21 -6.20 -7.31
N VAL A 185 -12.44 -5.77 -7.04
CA VAL A 185 -13.07 -4.63 -7.74
C VAL A 185 -12.29 -3.35 -7.49
N LEU A 186 -11.97 -3.07 -6.23
CA LEU A 186 -11.31 -1.83 -5.82
C LEU A 186 -9.86 -1.75 -6.33
N PHE A 187 -9.08 -2.83 -6.27
CA PHE A 187 -7.75 -2.86 -6.88
C PHE A 187 -7.82 -2.62 -8.39
N ARG A 188 -8.78 -3.25 -9.06
CA ARG A 188 -8.95 -3.05 -10.49
C ARG A 188 -9.30 -1.59 -10.82
N GLU A 189 -10.18 -0.96 -10.05
CA GLU A 189 -10.50 0.47 -10.17
C GLU A 189 -9.30 1.36 -9.86
N ALA A 190 -8.54 1.08 -8.79
CA ALA A 190 -7.34 1.82 -8.43
C ALA A 190 -6.31 1.85 -9.57
N PHE A 191 -6.01 0.70 -10.14
CA PHE A 191 -5.10 0.57 -11.28
C PHE A 191 -5.67 1.12 -12.59
N PHE A 192 -7.00 1.24 -12.70
CA PHE A 192 -7.61 1.95 -13.82
C PHE A 192 -7.43 3.45 -13.67
N VAL A 193 -7.65 4.00 -12.50
CA VAL A 193 -7.50 5.45 -12.25
C VAL A 193 -6.06 5.87 -12.41
N ASN A 194 -5.15 5.30 -11.66
CA ASN A 194 -3.71 5.58 -11.74
C ASN A 194 -2.87 4.47 -11.10
N PRO A 195 -2.23 3.58 -11.87
CA PRO A 195 -1.36 2.55 -11.32
C PRO A 195 -0.23 3.10 -10.45
N GLN A 196 0.32 4.27 -10.81
CA GLN A 196 1.47 4.88 -10.11
C GLN A 196 1.12 5.41 -8.70
N SER A 197 -0.16 5.59 -8.39
CA SER A 197 -0.58 6.03 -7.06
C SER A 197 -0.63 4.89 -6.03
N ALA A 198 -0.59 3.63 -6.45
CA ALA A 198 -0.60 2.49 -5.55
C ALA A 198 0.77 2.31 -4.88
N ASN A 199 0.81 2.39 -3.55
CA ASN A 199 2.03 2.15 -2.79
C ASN A 199 2.14 0.64 -2.43
N LEU A 200 2.67 -0.17 -3.34
CA LEU A 200 2.79 -1.63 -3.14
C LEU A 200 3.61 -2.03 -1.90
N ARG A 201 4.48 -1.15 -1.39
CA ARG A 201 5.26 -1.44 -0.17
C ARG A 201 4.42 -1.36 1.10
N SER A 202 3.31 -0.61 1.08
CA SER A 202 2.37 -0.51 2.20
C SER A 202 1.21 -1.51 2.11
N MET A 203 1.10 -2.25 1.01
CA MET A 203 0.08 -3.28 0.83
C MET A 203 0.47 -4.55 1.59
N GLU A 204 -0.51 -5.14 2.29
CA GLU A 204 -0.30 -6.24 3.22
C GLU A 204 -1.09 -7.49 2.86
N SER A 205 -2.16 -7.35 2.08
CA SER A 205 -2.97 -8.50 1.69
C SER A 205 -2.19 -9.46 0.79
N GLU A 206 -2.27 -10.73 1.12
CA GLU A 206 -1.56 -11.80 0.42
C GLU A 206 -1.84 -11.79 -1.09
N MET A 207 -3.07 -11.45 -1.47
CA MET A 207 -3.51 -11.39 -2.85
C MET A 207 -2.65 -10.42 -3.69
N ILE A 208 -2.45 -9.20 -3.22
CA ILE A 208 -1.71 -8.17 -3.97
C ILE A 208 -0.20 -8.38 -3.86
N VAL A 209 0.28 -8.86 -2.71
CA VAL A 209 1.69 -9.18 -2.49
C VAL A 209 2.12 -10.30 -3.43
N ARG A 210 1.37 -11.42 -3.49
CA ARG A 210 1.66 -12.52 -4.42
C ARG A 210 1.59 -12.09 -5.89
N LEU A 211 0.63 -11.23 -6.25
CA LEU A 211 0.55 -10.72 -7.61
C LEU A 211 1.78 -9.87 -7.95
N ARG A 212 2.18 -8.96 -7.06
CA ARG A 212 3.38 -8.13 -7.21
C ARG A 212 4.62 -9.00 -7.43
N ASP A 213 4.81 -10.01 -6.59
CA ASP A 213 6.00 -10.86 -6.65
C ASP A 213 6.04 -11.67 -7.95
N ARG A 214 4.91 -12.23 -8.39
CA ARG A 214 4.82 -12.91 -9.68
C ARG A 214 5.06 -12.00 -10.88
N VAL A 215 4.63 -10.74 -10.82
CA VAL A 215 4.90 -9.77 -11.89
C VAL A 215 6.38 -9.35 -11.87
N ALA A 216 6.98 -9.21 -10.69
CA ALA A 216 8.42 -8.94 -10.55
C ALA A 216 9.30 -10.10 -11.09
N GLU A 217 8.89 -11.35 -10.87
CA GLU A 217 9.57 -12.55 -11.44
C GLU A 217 9.58 -12.57 -12.98
N LEU A 218 8.64 -11.85 -13.63
CA LEU A 218 8.64 -11.67 -15.07
C LEU A 218 9.65 -10.61 -15.56
N GLY A 219 10.40 -9.98 -14.64
CA GLY A 219 11.44 -9.01 -14.93
C GLY A 219 11.01 -7.55 -14.84
N PHE A 220 9.76 -7.26 -14.45
CA PHE A 220 9.26 -5.89 -14.29
C PHE A 220 9.64 -5.31 -12.93
N SER A 221 9.99 -4.02 -12.90
CA SER A 221 10.39 -3.33 -11.67
C SER A 221 9.99 -1.85 -11.69
N GLY A 222 10.03 -1.21 -10.50
CA GLY A 222 9.74 0.22 -10.35
C GLY A 222 8.39 0.64 -10.93
N PRO A 223 8.34 1.77 -11.67
CA PRO A 223 7.10 2.26 -12.28
C PRO A 223 6.49 1.30 -13.30
N GLU A 224 7.31 0.56 -14.04
CA GLU A 224 6.84 -0.40 -15.04
C GLU A 224 6.06 -1.55 -14.39
N LEU A 225 6.52 -2.06 -13.26
CA LEU A 225 5.82 -3.10 -12.51
C LEU A 225 4.37 -2.68 -12.19
N LEU A 226 4.17 -1.45 -11.74
CA LEU A 226 2.84 -0.92 -11.41
C LEU A 226 1.90 -0.90 -12.62
N GLU A 227 2.40 -0.57 -13.80
CA GLU A 227 1.59 -0.57 -15.03
C GLU A 227 1.25 -2.00 -15.51
N TRP A 228 2.13 -2.98 -15.25
CA TRP A 228 1.86 -4.38 -15.62
C TRP A 228 0.98 -5.12 -14.61
N MET A 229 0.89 -4.66 -13.36
CA MET A 229 0.04 -5.28 -12.33
C MET A 229 -1.41 -5.53 -12.77
N PRO A 230 -2.15 -4.56 -13.34
CA PRO A 230 -3.54 -4.79 -13.75
C PRO A 230 -3.67 -5.80 -14.88
N ILE A 231 -2.72 -5.86 -15.80
CA ILE A 231 -2.75 -6.80 -16.94
C ILE A 231 -2.55 -8.21 -16.43
N TYR A 232 -1.47 -8.46 -15.70
CA TYR A 232 -1.22 -9.78 -15.14
C TYR A 232 -2.22 -10.17 -14.06
N GLY A 233 -2.79 -9.20 -13.36
CA GLY A 233 -3.92 -9.43 -12.46
C GLY A 233 -5.15 -10.00 -13.17
N CYS A 234 -5.45 -9.53 -14.37
CA CYS A 234 -6.49 -10.10 -15.23
C CYS A 234 -6.08 -11.48 -15.77
N LEU A 235 -4.88 -11.60 -16.33
CA LEU A 235 -4.38 -12.85 -16.93
C LEU A 235 -4.25 -14.01 -15.93
N PHE A 236 -3.92 -13.70 -14.68
CA PHE A 236 -3.85 -14.70 -13.61
C PHE A 236 -5.18 -14.94 -12.89
N GLY A 237 -6.28 -14.30 -13.33
CA GLY A 237 -7.59 -14.44 -12.73
C GLY A 237 -7.76 -13.76 -11.37
N VAL A 238 -6.78 -12.96 -10.92
CA VAL A 238 -6.88 -12.19 -9.68
C VAL A 238 -7.95 -11.11 -9.82
N PHE A 239 -7.94 -10.34 -10.92
CA PHE A 239 -8.91 -9.29 -11.22
C PHE A 239 -9.99 -9.79 -12.19
N SER A 240 -10.71 -10.83 -11.79
CA SER A 240 -11.70 -11.52 -12.63
C SER A 240 -13.09 -10.86 -12.66
N ILE A 241 -13.33 -9.85 -11.80
CA ILE A 241 -14.65 -9.21 -11.71
C ILE A 241 -14.75 -8.14 -12.80
N LYS A 242 -15.65 -8.38 -13.74
CA LYS A 242 -15.95 -7.47 -14.84
C LYS A 242 -17.15 -6.61 -14.47
N ARG A 243 -17.19 -5.35 -14.95
CA ARG A 243 -18.37 -4.50 -14.79
C ARG A 243 -18.73 -3.78 -16.09
N GLU A 244 -20.00 -3.53 -16.24
CA GLU A 244 -20.52 -2.62 -17.27
C GLU A 244 -20.16 -1.17 -16.92
N LEU A 245 -19.71 -0.42 -17.92
CA LEU A 245 -19.42 1.01 -17.80
C LEU A 245 -20.67 1.82 -18.15
N LYS A 246 -20.92 2.89 -17.40
CA LYS A 246 -21.94 3.87 -17.75
C LYS A 246 -21.55 4.59 -19.06
N PRO A 247 -22.50 5.14 -19.84
CA PRO A 247 -22.20 5.80 -21.10
C PRO A 247 -21.10 6.88 -21.00
N VAL A 248 -21.09 7.68 -19.94
CA VAL A 248 -20.07 8.72 -19.71
C VAL A 248 -18.69 8.09 -19.43
N GLU A 249 -18.63 7.01 -18.65
CA GLU A 249 -17.39 6.29 -18.35
C GLU A 249 -16.83 5.63 -19.62
N LEU A 250 -17.70 5.03 -20.44
CA LEU A 250 -17.32 4.46 -21.72
C LEU A 250 -16.76 5.52 -22.69
N GLY A 251 -17.40 6.71 -22.75
CA GLY A 251 -16.91 7.84 -23.54
C GLY A 251 -15.51 8.27 -23.10
N ARG A 252 -15.28 8.44 -21.80
CA ARG A 252 -13.96 8.76 -21.25
C ARG A 252 -12.91 7.67 -21.53
N LEU A 253 -13.31 6.38 -21.42
CA LEU A 253 -12.43 5.27 -21.74
C LEU A 253 -11.98 5.31 -23.21
N LYS A 254 -12.91 5.46 -24.17
CA LYS A 254 -12.60 5.57 -25.60
C LYS A 254 -11.70 6.77 -25.89
N GLN A 255 -11.94 7.91 -25.28
CA GLN A 255 -11.08 9.10 -25.40
C GLN A 255 -9.67 8.82 -24.86
N SER A 256 -9.56 8.18 -23.68
CA SER A 256 -8.28 7.80 -23.09
C SER A 256 -7.51 6.82 -23.99
N ILE A 257 -8.18 5.86 -24.60
CA ILE A 257 -7.56 4.94 -25.58
C ILE A 257 -7.00 5.72 -26.75
N PHE A 258 -7.79 6.60 -27.37
CA PHE A 258 -7.33 7.42 -28.49
C PHE A 258 -6.09 8.27 -28.14
N THR A 259 -6.10 8.89 -26.97
CA THR A 259 -4.95 9.67 -26.47
C THR A 259 -3.71 8.79 -26.33
N LEU A 260 -3.84 7.65 -25.65
CA LEU A 260 -2.73 6.72 -25.42
C LEU A 260 -2.20 6.08 -26.73
N GLU A 261 -3.05 5.78 -27.71
CA GLU A 261 -2.64 5.32 -29.04
C GLU A 261 -1.75 6.35 -29.76
N ASN A 262 -2.08 7.66 -29.63
CA ASN A 262 -1.28 8.74 -30.20
C ASN A 262 0.02 8.98 -29.44
N GLU A 263 -0.02 8.98 -28.09
CA GLU A 263 1.16 9.12 -27.26
C GLU A 263 2.16 7.97 -27.51
N LEU A 264 1.68 6.74 -27.61
CA LEU A 264 2.53 5.58 -27.87
C LEU A 264 3.29 5.69 -29.21
N ARG A 265 2.68 6.35 -30.22
CA ARG A 265 3.33 6.62 -31.51
C ARG A 265 4.33 7.77 -31.46
N SER A 266 4.07 8.79 -30.64
CA SER A 266 4.86 10.04 -30.61
C SER A 266 5.95 10.04 -29.54
N CYS A 267 5.85 9.17 -28.52
CA CYS A 267 6.77 9.15 -27.36
C CYS A 267 7.44 7.78 -27.19
N PRO A 268 8.42 7.40 -28.04
CA PRO A 268 9.08 6.10 -27.97
C PRO A 268 9.78 5.85 -26.62
N ASP A 269 10.26 6.88 -25.94
CA ASP A 269 10.91 6.77 -24.62
C ASP A 269 9.95 6.36 -23.49
N MET A 270 8.65 6.50 -23.71
CA MET A 270 7.61 6.18 -22.71
C MET A 270 6.92 4.83 -22.96
N VAL A 271 7.38 4.04 -23.90
CA VAL A 271 6.74 2.77 -24.32
C VAL A 271 6.56 1.82 -23.12
N ALA A 272 7.54 1.73 -22.21
CA ALA A 272 7.50 0.86 -21.04
C ALA A 272 6.29 1.15 -20.12
N ILE A 273 5.81 2.40 -20.12
CA ILE A 273 4.67 2.85 -19.30
C ILE A 273 3.38 2.90 -20.13
N LEU A 274 3.44 3.47 -21.34
CA LEU A 274 2.24 3.71 -22.17
C LEU A 274 1.65 2.43 -22.72
N LYS A 275 2.50 1.47 -23.13
CA LYS A 275 2.07 0.20 -23.69
C LYS A 275 1.20 -0.60 -22.71
N PRO A 276 1.63 -0.94 -21.49
CA PRO A 276 0.77 -1.66 -20.55
C PRO A 276 -0.47 -0.85 -20.15
N ARG A 277 -0.36 0.47 -20.03
CA ARG A 277 -1.50 1.34 -19.72
C ARG A 277 -2.58 1.26 -20.80
N LEU A 278 -2.20 1.28 -22.08
CA LEU A 278 -3.12 1.14 -23.20
C LEU A 278 -3.76 -0.27 -23.23
N ILE A 279 -2.98 -1.32 -23.01
CA ILE A 279 -3.51 -2.70 -22.95
C ILE A 279 -4.54 -2.84 -21.79
N ASN A 280 -4.27 -2.26 -20.63
CA ASN A 280 -5.23 -2.23 -19.54
C ASN A 280 -6.55 -1.53 -19.95
N ARG A 281 -6.50 -0.43 -20.73
CA ARG A 281 -7.71 0.23 -21.25
C ARG A 281 -8.47 -0.67 -22.22
N TYR A 282 -7.79 -1.42 -23.08
CA TYR A 282 -8.43 -2.39 -23.95
C TYR A 282 -9.11 -3.54 -23.19
N PHE A 283 -8.50 -4.04 -22.11
CA PHE A 283 -9.14 -5.05 -21.26
C PHE A 283 -10.45 -4.53 -20.64
N TRP A 284 -10.47 -3.28 -20.19
CA TRP A 284 -11.70 -2.65 -19.70
C TRP A 284 -12.76 -2.50 -20.80
N LEU A 285 -12.35 -2.20 -22.01
CA LEU A 285 -13.27 -2.07 -23.17
C LEU A 285 -13.85 -3.42 -23.56
N ILE A 286 -13.04 -4.47 -23.60
CA ILE A 286 -13.48 -5.85 -23.88
C ILE A 286 -14.48 -6.28 -22.80
N ASP A 287 -14.16 -6.09 -21.53
CA ASP A 287 -15.07 -6.44 -20.44
C ASP A 287 -16.42 -5.74 -20.54
N HIS A 288 -16.42 -4.47 -20.93
CA HIS A 288 -17.68 -3.74 -21.15
C HIS A 288 -18.47 -4.36 -22.31
N TYR A 289 -17.83 -4.67 -23.43
CA TYR A 289 -18.49 -5.28 -24.59
C TYR A 289 -19.05 -6.67 -24.26
N GLU A 290 -18.32 -7.49 -23.51
CA GLU A 290 -18.80 -8.79 -23.05
C GLU A 290 -20.02 -8.66 -22.12
N ASN A 291 -19.99 -7.74 -21.17
CA ASN A 291 -21.09 -7.53 -20.22
C ASN A 291 -22.36 -6.96 -20.87
N THR A 292 -22.22 -6.17 -21.94
CA THR A 292 -23.36 -5.56 -22.65
C THR A 292 -23.84 -6.39 -23.83
N LEU A 293 -23.25 -7.60 -24.03
CA LEU A 293 -23.52 -8.46 -25.19
C LEU A 293 -23.42 -7.69 -26.51
N ALA A 294 -22.42 -6.80 -26.60
CA ALA A 294 -22.16 -6.01 -27.79
C ALA A 294 -21.76 -6.91 -28.99
N ASP A 295 -21.72 -6.31 -30.19
CA ASP A 295 -21.30 -7.01 -31.40
C ASP A 295 -19.93 -7.67 -31.19
N PRO A 296 -19.81 -9.02 -31.40
CA PRO A 296 -18.54 -9.73 -31.29
C PRO A 296 -17.40 -9.12 -32.11
N GLY A 297 -17.70 -8.49 -33.25
CA GLY A 297 -16.73 -7.79 -34.08
C GLY A 297 -15.97 -6.67 -33.33
N LEU A 298 -16.61 -6.00 -32.36
CA LEU A 298 -15.95 -4.98 -31.55
C LEU A 298 -14.93 -5.58 -30.60
N ILE A 299 -15.22 -6.77 -30.08
CA ILE A 299 -14.28 -7.53 -29.22
C ILE A 299 -13.09 -7.97 -30.06
N GLU A 300 -13.35 -8.56 -31.24
CA GLU A 300 -12.31 -9.03 -32.17
C GLU A 300 -11.40 -7.89 -32.64
N GLU A 301 -11.97 -6.74 -32.99
CA GLU A 301 -11.20 -5.54 -33.34
C GLU A 301 -10.28 -5.10 -32.18
N THR A 302 -10.82 -5.05 -30.96
CA THR A 302 -10.03 -4.65 -29.79
C THR A 302 -8.93 -5.67 -29.50
N MET A 303 -9.21 -6.94 -29.63
CA MET A 303 -8.23 -8.03 -29.49
C MET A 303 -7.12 -7.94 -30.54
N LEU A 304 -7.47 -7.60 -31.80
CA LEU A 304 -6.48 -7.39 -32.86
C LEU A 304 -5.54 -6.21 -32.53
N LYS A 305 -6.06 -5.11 -31.95
CA LYS A 305 -5.24 -4.00 -31.50
C LYS A 305 -4.24 -4.43 -30.41
N ILE A 306 -4.66 -5.27 -29.47
CA ILE A 306 -3.75 -5.85 -28.46
C ILE A 306 -2.68 -6.70 -29.15
N LYS A 307 -3.06 -7.55 -30.11
CA LYS A 307 -2.12 -8.41 -30.86
C LYS A 307 -1.04 -7.61 -31.59
N ILE A 308 -1.40 -6.46 -32.15
CA ILE A 308 -0.46 -5.58 -32.86
C ILE A 308 0.54 -4.96 -31.87
N ILE A 309 0.10 -4.59 -30.66
CA ILE A 309 0.93 -3.94 -29.65
C ILE A 309 1.78 -4.95 -28.89
N ASP A 310 1.18 -6.08 -28.52
CA ASP A 310 1.83 -7.15 -27.76
C ASP A 310 1.24 -8.53 -28.10
N PRO A 311 1.85 -9.25 -29.04
CA PRO A 311 1.40 -10.60 -29.41
C PRO A 311 1.41 -11.59 -28.24
N VAL A 312 2.36 -11.45 -27.29
CA VAL A 312 2.48 -12.34 -26.14
C VAL A 312 1.31 -12.17 -25.18
N ILE A 313 0.92 -10.94 -24.91
CA ILE A 313 -0.26 -10.65 -24.06
C ILE A 313 -1.53 -11.13 -24.75
N TYR A 314 -1.66 -10.91 -26.07
CA TYR A 314 -2.78 -11.43 -26.84
C TYR A 314 -2.93 -12.96 -26.70
N GLU A 315 -1.84 -13.71 -26.92
CA GLU A 315 -1.87 -15.18 -26.81
C GLU A 315 -2.20 -15.67 -25.39
N ARG A 316 -1.76 -14.97 -24.38
CA ARG A 316 -2.09 -15.30 -22.98
C ARG A 316 -3.55 -15.00 -22.63
N TYR A 317 -4.14 -13.98 -23.25
CA TYR A 317 -5.52 -13.59 -22.99
C TYR A 317 -6.54 -14.54 -23.59
N ILE A 318 -6.24 -15.13 -24.77
CA ILE A 318 -7.15 -16.05 -25.48
C ILE A 318 -7.07 -17.52 -25.01
N ARG A 319 -6.09 -17.85 -24.17
CA ARG A 319 -5.95 -19.19 -23.54
C ARG A 319 -6.81 -19.31 -22.29
#